data_a4b2ea9858cb46dc443c878111109551
#
_entry.id   a4b2ea9858cb46dc443c878111109551
#
_cell.length_a   1.000
_cell.length_b   1.000
_cell.length_c   1.000
_cell.angle_alpha   90.00
_cell.angle_beta   90.00
_cell.angle_gamma   90.00
#
_symmetry.space_group_name_H-M   'P 1'
#
loop_
_entity.id
_entity.type
_entity.pdbx_description
1 polymer ?
#
loop_
_entity_poly.entity_id
_entity_poly.type
_entity_poly.pdbx_seq_one_letter_code
_entity_poly.pdbx_strand_id
1 'polypeptide(L)'
;MNDAIFMERCLELAKKGLGNTYPNPLVGCVIVHEGKIIAEGWHKKAGCNHAEREAILKVKDPSLLANSKLYVNLEPCDHFGKTPPCTDLILKMEIPRVIIGCLDENKQVLGKGLKKLKAAGCEVGIGVLESKCQKLNRRFFSFHQKKRPY
;
A
#
# COMPACT_ATOMS: atom_id res chain seq x y z
N MET A 1 13.81 9.36 12.92
CA MET A 1 13.55 8.99 11.53
C MET A 1 12.15 9.39 11.14
N ASN A 2 12.03 10.05 10.03
CA ASN A 2 10.79 10.70 9.64
C ASN A 2 9.92 9.81 8.74
N ASP A 3 8.82 9.29 9.29
CA ASP A 3 7.88 8.45 8.53
C ASP A 3 7.32 9.19 7.31
N ALA A 4 7.22 10.53 7.38
CA ALA A 4 6.72 11.33 6.27
C ALA A 4 7.59 11.20 5.01
N ILE A 5 8.91 11.09 5.17
CA ILE A 5 9.82 10.96 4.03
C ILE A 5 9.52 9.67 3.27
N PHE A 6 9.33 8.57 3.98
CA PHE A 6 9.03 7.29 3.36
C PHE A 6 7.62 7.27 2.76
N MET A 7 6.66 7.92 3.42
CA MET A 7 5.31 8.02 2.87
C MET A 7 5.28 8.89 1.61
N GLU A 8 6.07 9.96 1.58
CA GLU A 8 6.21 10.80 0.37
C GLU A 8 6.73 9.96 -0.80
N ARG A 9 7.69 9.06 -0.53
CA ARG A 9 8.19 8.14 -1.55
C ARG A 9 7.10 7.19 -2.04
N CYS A 10 6.23 6.71 -1.13
CA CYS A 10 5.08 5.89 -1.52
C CYS A 10 4.17 6.64 -2.50
N LEU A 11 3.93 7.93 -2.26
CA LEU A 11 3.10 8.75 -3.14
C LEU A 11 3.75 8.93 -4.52
N GLU A 12 5.06 9.15 -4.56
CA GLU A 12 5.79 9.24 -5.83
C GLU A 12 5.68 7.96 -6.64
N LEU A 13 5.86 6.81 -5.97
CA LEU A 13 5.73 5.50 -6.61
C LEU A 13 4.31 5.26 -7.11
N ALA A 14 3.31 5.60 -6.29
CA ALA A 14 1.90 5.43 -6.64
C ALA A 14 1.55 6.15 -7.95
N LYS A 15 2.07 7.35 -8.13
CA LYS A 15 1.82 8.16 -9.32
C LYS A 15 2.31 7.51 -10.61
N LYS A 16 3.28 6.61 -10.52
CA LYS A 16 3.80 5.89 -11.69
C LYS A 16 2.76 4.98 -12.34
N GLY A 17 1.71 4.60 -11.60
CA GLY A 17 0.61 3.81 -12.14
C GLY A 17 -0.47 4.62 -12.85
N LEU A 18 -0.35 5.95 -12.86
CA LEU A 18 -1.36 6.83 -13.43
C LEU A 18 -1.65 6.47 -14.89
N GLY A 19 -2.94 6.33 -15.21
CA GLY A 19 -3.39 5.98 -16.55
C GLY A 19 -3.54 4.49 -16.80
N ASN A 20 -3.03 3.63 -15.93
CA ASN A 20 -2.99 2.17 -16.17
C ASN A 20 -3.73 1.33 -15.13
N THR A 21 -4.03 1.89 -13.96
CA THR A 21 -4.56 1.08 -12.84
C THR A 21 -6.08 1.04 -12.75
N TYR A 22 -6.77 1.98 -13.40
CA TYR A 22 -8.24 2.05 -13.29
C TYR A 22 -8.88 0.69 -13.61
N PRO A 23 -9.83 0.20 -12.83
CA PRO A 23 -10.53 0.87 -11.73
C PRO A 23 -9.83 0.78 -10.36
N ASN A 24 -8.63 0.23 -10.30
CA ASN A 24 -7.91 0.09 -9.03
C ASN A 24 -7.25 1.42 -8.61
N PRO A 25 -7.11 1.66 -7.30
CA PRO A 25 -6.47 2.88 -6.83
C PRO A 25 -4.96 2.91 -7.11
N LEU A 26 -4.39 4.10 -6.99
CA LEU A 26 -2.95 4.30 -7.10
C LEU A 26 -2.31 3.96 -5.76
N VAL A 27 -1.37 3.02 -5.76
CA VAL A 27 -0.73 2.56 -4.54
C VAL A 27 0.77 2.40 -4.75
N GLY A 28 1.55 2.92 -3.80
CA GLY A 28 2.99 2.73 -3.73
C GLY A 28 3.38 2.18 -2.37
N CYS A 29 4.44 1.38 -2.33
CA CYS A 29 4.89 0.71 -1.12
C CYS A 29 6.41 0.77 -1.00
N VAL A 30 6.89 1.02 0.22
CA VAL A 30 8.31 1.09 0.53
C VAL A 30 8.59 0.21 1.73
N ILE A 31 9.62 -0.63 1.65
CA ILE A 31 10.06 -1.46 2.77
C ILE A 31 11.39 -0.90 3.29
N VAL A 32 11.43 -0.64 4.59
CA VAL A 32 12.55 0.01 5.25
C VAL A 32 13.13 -0.91 6.32
N HIS A 33 14.44 -1.10 6.28
CA HIS A 33 15.20 -1.87 7.27
C HIS A 33 16.33 -1.00 7.79
N GLU A 34 16.38 -0.83 9.11
CA GLU A 34 17.40 0.00 9.77
C GLU A 34 17.53 1.39 9.13
N GLY A 35 16.39 2.02 8.85
CA GLY A 35 16.36 3.36 8.29
C GLY A 35 16.66 3.47 6.80
N LYS A 36 16.87 2.35 6.12
CA LYS A 36 17.18 2.33 4.69
C LYS A 36 16.09 1.64 3.90
N ILE A 37 15.77 2.18 2.73
CA ILE A 37 14.84 1.53 1.80
C ILE A 37 15.52 0.32 1.19
N ILE A 38 14.94 -0.87 1.41
CA ILE A 38 15.47 -2.11 0.85
C ILE A 38 14.65 -2.61 -0.33
N ALA A 39 13.42 -2.12 -0.50
CA ALA A 39 12.60 -2.47 -1.65
C ALA A 39 11.50 -1.44 -1.84
N GLU A 40 11.06 -1.30 -3.10
CA GLU A 40 9.97 -0.41 -3.49
C GLU A 40 9.07 -1.12 -4.48
N GLY A 41 7.78 -0.77 -4.47
CA GLY A 41 6.83 -1.30 -5.43
C GLY A 41 5.67 -0.34 -5.66
N TRP A 42 5.01 -0.50 -6.79
CA TRP A 42 3.78 0.24 -7.06
C TRP A 42 2.87 -0.63 -7.92
N HIS A 43 1.58 -0.35 -7.84
CA HIS A 43 0.60 -1.04 -8.69
C HIS A 43 0.72 -0.48 -10.11
N LYS A 44 1.21 -1.30 -11.04
CA LYS A 44 1.57 -0.83 -12.38
C LYS A 44 0.38 -0.69 -13.32
N LYS A 45 -0.53 -1.66 -13.27
CA LYS A 45 -1.75 -1.67 -14.07
C LYS A 45 -2.74 -2.68 -13.52
N ALA A 46 -4.01 -2.52 -13.89
CA ALA A 46 -5.06 -3.46 -13.49
C ALA A 46 -4.68 -4.89 -13.91
N GLY A 47 -4.88 -5.84 -13.01
CA GLY A 47 -4.51 -7.25 -13.23
C GLY A 47 -3.10 -7.61 -12.82
N CYS A 48 -2.23 -6.65 -12.56
CA CYS A 48 -0.87 -6.90 -12.07
C CYS A 48 -0.85 -6.94 -10.53
N ASN A 49 0.31 -7.33 -9.98
CA ASN A 49 0.48 -7.38 -8.53
C ASN A 49 0.24 -6.02 -7.89
N HIS A 50 -0.31 -6.03 -6.68
CA HIS A 50 -0.43 -4.82 -5.88
C HIS A 50 0.96 -4.37 -5.41
N ALA A 51 1.04 -3.11 -4.98
CA ALA A 51 2.29 -2.47 -4.58
C ALA A 51 3.04 -3.26 -3.49
N GLU A 52 2.31 -3.74 -2.48
CA GLU A 52 2.90 -4.47 -1.36
C GLU A 52 3.56 -5.76 -1.83
N ARG A 53 2.89 -6.52 -2.68
CA ARG A 53 3.43 -7.75 -3.26
C ARG A 53 4.66 -7.47 -4.11
N GLU A 54 4.59 -6.42 -4.93
CA GLU A 54 5.73 -6.01 -5.76
C GLU A 54 6.96 -5.69 -4.90
N ALA A 55 6.77 -4.91 -3.83
CA ALA A 55 7.87 -4.55 -2.95
C ALA A 55 8.46 -5.77 -2.22
N ILE A 56 7.59 -6.60 -1.65
CA ILE A 56 8.02 -7.79 -0.90
C ILE A 56 8.82 -8.73 -1.80
N LEU A 57 8.36 -8.97 -3.02
CA LEU A 57 9.04 -9.87 -3.96
C LEU A 57 10.40 -9.35 -4.40
N LYS A 58 10.65 -8.05 -4.30
CA LYS A 58 11.93 -7.45 -4.67
C LYS A 58 12.98 -7.45 -3.57
N VAL A 59 12.61 -7.82 -2.35
CA VAL A 59 13.56 -7.89 -1.24
C VAL A 59 14.54 -9.01 -1.51
N LYS A 60 15.85 -8.67 -1.57
CA LYS A 60 16.90 -9.65 -1.90
C LYS A 60 17.10 -10.67 -0.81
N ASP A 61 17.01 -10.25 0.44
CA ASP A 61 17.14 -11.14 1.60
C ASP A 61 15.84 -11.12 2.41
N PRO A 62 14.93 -12.07 2.16
CA PRO A 62 13.64 -12.10 2.86
C PRO A 62 13.73 -12.19 4.37
N SER A 63 14.86 -12.66 4.93
CA SER A 63 15.02 -12.71 6.38
C SER A 63 15.00 -11.33 7.03
N LEU A 64 15.29 -10.28 6.27
CA LEU A 64 15.24 -8.91 6.78
C LEU A 64 13.82 -8.43 7.05
N LEU A 65 12.82 -9.05 6.41
CA LEU A 65 11.42 -8.62 6.54
C LEU A 65 10.92 -8.68 7.98
N ALA A 66 11.38 -9.66 8.75
CA ALA A 66 10.98 -9.79 10.17
C ALA A 66 11.46 -8.64 11.06
N ASN A 67 12.38 -7.81 10.56
CA ASN A 67 12.91 -6.64 11.26
C ASN A 67 12.73 -5.36 10.45
N SER A 68 11.77 -5.35 9.54
CA SER A 68 11.53 -4.23 8.63
C SER A 68 10.18 -3.56 8.90
N LYS A 69 10.01 -2.36 8.34
CA LYS A 69 8.75 -1.63 8.34
C LYS A 69 8.26 -1.54 6.91
N LEU A 70 6.96 -1.69 6.73
CA LEU A 70 6.31 -1.52 5.42
C LEU A 70 5.51 -0.24 5.43
N TYR A 71 5.77 0.65 4.48
CA TYR A 71 5.02 1.88 4.28
C TYR A 71 4.15 1.74 3.03
N VAL A 72 2.91 2.17 3.12
CA VAL A 72 1.97 2.12 1.99
C VAL A 72 0.99 3.29 2.12
N ASN A 73 0.67 3.95 1.00
CA ASN A 73 -0.19 5.12 1.04
C ASN A 73 -1.68 4.80 1.25
N LEU A 74 -2.06 3.56 1.02
CA LEU A 74 -3.45 3.12 1.15
C LEU A 74 -3.51 1.80 1.91
N GLU A 75 -4.58 1.60 2.67
CA GLU A 75 -4.81 0.37 3.44
C GLU A 75 -4.63 -0.88 2.58
N PRO A 76 -3.81 -1.86 3.02
CA PRO A 76 -3.65 -3.12 2.28
C PRO A 76 -4.96 -3.87 2.14
N CYS A 77 -5.16 -4.51 0.99
CA CYS A 77 -6.38 -5.25 0.72
C CYS A 77 -6.51 -6.49 1.61
N ASP A 78 -7.75 -6.85 1.94
CA ASP A 78 -8.07 -8.03 2.71
C ASP A 78 -9.20 -8.82 2.04
N HIS A 79 -9.13 -8.95 0.72
CA HIS A 79 -10.07 -9.76 -0.03
C HIS A 79 -9.32 -10.56 -1.08
N PHE A 80 -9.82 -11.75 -1.41
CA PHE A 80 -9.26 -12.58 -2.46
C PHE A 80 -9.67 -12.04 -3.83
N GLY A 81 -8.68 -11.91 -4.71
CA GLY A 81 -8.88 -11.67 -6.12
C GLY A 81 -8.13 -12.77 -6.86
N LYS A 82 -7.31 -12.39 -7.84
CA LYS A 82 -6.44 -13.33 -8.56
C LYS A 82 -5.35 -13.91 -7.66
N THR A 83 -4.99 -13.17 -6.60
CA THR A 83 -3.98 -13.57 -5.62
C THR A 83 -4.56 -13.43 -4.22
N PRO A 84 -3.94 -14.09 -3.21
CA PRO A 84 -4.34 -13.88 -1.83
C PRO A 84 -4.22 -12.41 -1.41
N PRO A 85 -4.96 -11.97 -0.39
CA PRO A 85 -4.90 -10.59 0.09
C PRO A 85 -3.47 -10.17 0.48
N CYS A 86 -3.16 -8.89 0.29
CA CYS A 86 -1.86 -8.35 0.69
C CYS A 86 -1.64 -8.45 2.20
N THR A 87 -2.71 -8.36 3.01
CA THR A 87 -2.62 -8.57 4.45
C THR A 87 -2.08 -9.96 4.79
N ASP A 88 -2.53 -10.99 4.09
CA ASP A 88 -2.04 -12.36 4.30
C ASP A 88 -0.55 -12.47 3.98
N LEU A 89 -0.10 -11.83 2.90
CA LEU A 89 1.30 -11.86 2.53
C LEU A 89 2.17 -11.14 3.57
N ILE A 90 1.72 -9.99 4.05
CA ILE A 90 2.43 -9.22 5.08
C ILE A 90 2.61 -10.07 6.34
N LEU A 91 1.54 -10.74 6.77
CA LEU A 91 1.56 -11.59 7.97
C LEU A 91 2.42 -12.84 7.76
N LYS A 92 2.34 -13.45 6.57
CA LYS A 92 3.15 -14.62 6.24
C LYS A 92 4.65 -14.31 6.30
N MET A 93 5.03 -13.12 5.86
CA MET A 93 6.44 -12.67 5.86
C MET A 93 6.87 -12.13 7.22
N GLU A 94 5.97 -12.11 8.20
CA GLU A 94 6.24 -11.69 9.56
C GLU A 94 6.76 -10.25 9.67
N ILE A 95 6.30 -9.37 8.77
CA ILE A 95 6.64 -7.95 8.86
C ILE A 95 5.99 -7.38 10.12
N PRO A 96 6.78 -6.91 11.09
CA PRO A 96 6.24 -6.56 12.40
C PRO A 96 5.50 -5.22 12.44
N ARG A 97 5.73 -4.36 11.46
CA ARG A 97 5.22 -3.00 11.51
C ARG A 97 4.78 -2.51 10.14
N VAL A 98 3.57 -1.95 10.08
CA VAL A 98 3.00 -1.41 8.84
C VAL A 98 2.53 0.01 9.11
N ILE A 99 2.96 0.95 8.27
CA ILE A 99 2.58 2.36 8.36
C ILE A 99 1.71 2.68 7.15
N ILE A 100 0.46 3.05 7.41
CA ILE A 100 -0.56 3.30 6.39
C ILE A 100 -0.83 4.80 6.30
N GLY A 101 -0.89 5.35 5.08
CA GLY A 101 -1.21 6.74 4.86
C GLY A 101 -2.68 7.05 5.14
N CYS A 102 -3.57 6.32 4.50
CA CYS A 102 -5.01 6.47 4.71
C CYS A 102 -5.75 5.15 4.50
N LEU A 103 -6.96 5.08 5.04
CA LEU A 103 -7.82 3.91 4.82
C LEU A 103 -8.44 3.98 3.43
N ASP A 104 -8.75 2.81 2.87
CA ASP A 104 -9.49 2.72 1.62
C ASP A 104 -10.92 3.21 1.85
N GLU A 105 -11.36 4.20 1.08
CA GLU A 105 -12.68 4.79 1.23
C GLU A 105 -13.81 3.88 0.72
N ASN A 106 -13.48 2.79 0.03
CA ASN A 106 -14.45 1.80 -0.40
C ASN A 106 -15.08 1.15 0.83
N LYS A 107 -16.41 1.25 0.96
CA LYS A 107 -17.13 0.75 2.13
C LYS A 107 -16.92 -0.73 2.41
N GLN A 108 -16.67 -1.53 1.37
CA GLN A 108 -16.48 -2.98 1.52
C GLN A 108 -15.15 -3.34 2.16
N VAL A 109 -14.15 -2.48 2.04
CA VAL A 109 -12.80 -2.78 2.54
C VAL A 109 -12.34 -1.86 3.67
N LEU A 110 -13.11 -0.80 3.96
CA LEU A 110 -12.71 0.21 4.96
C LEU A 110 -12.42 -0.43 6.32
N GLY A 111 -11.17 -0.34 6.75
CA GLY A 111 -10.74 -0.81 8.05
C GLY A 111 -10.52 -2.32 8.18
N LYS A 112 -10.87 -3.12 7.18
CA LYS A 112 -10.72 -4.59 7.27
C LYS A 112 -9.27 -5.02 7.30
N GLY A 113 -8.44 -4.46 6.43
CA GLY A 113 -7.02 -4.77 6.39
C GLY A 113 -6.34 -4.35 7.69
N LEU A 114 -6.65 -3.15 8.16
CA LEU A 114 -6.11 -2.62 9.43
C LEU A 114 -6.45 -3.55 10.60
N LYS A 115 -7.71 -3.95 10.73
CA LYS A 115 -8.17 -4.83 11.81
C LYS A 115 -7.48 -6.19 11.77
N LYS A 116 -7.35 -6.76 10.59
CA LYS A 116 -6.70 -8.07 10.41
C LYS A 116 -5.24 -8.03 10.84
N LEU A 117 -4.50 -7.01 10.41
CA LEU A 117 -3.11 -6.86 10.78
C LEU A 117 -2.94 -6.71 12.30
N LYS A 118 -3.73 -5.85 12.91
CA LYS A 118 -3.68 -5.64 14.37
C LYS A 118 -4.05 -6.91 15.14
N ALA A 119 -5.08 -7.63 14.71
CA ALA A 119 -5.52 -8.84 15.38
C ALA A 119 -4.44 -9.93 15.35
N ALA A 120 -3.58 -9.93 14.34
CA ALA A 120 -2.50 -10.90 14.21
C ALA A 120 -1.21 -10.46 14.88
N GLY A 121 -1.23 -9.34 15.63
CA GLY A 121 -0.08 -8.86 16.38
C GLY A 121 0.84 -7.89 15.63
N CYS A 122 0.49 -7.52 14.41
CA CYS A 122 1.25 -6.52 13.66
C CYS A 122 1.00 -5.13 14.24
N GLU A 123 2.06 -4.35 14.43
CA GLU A 123 1.94 -2.98 14.87
C GLU A 123 1.60 -2.08 13.70
N VAL A 124 0.47 -1.38 13.76
CA VAL A 124 -0.02 -0.58 12.64
C VAL A 124 -0.13 0.88 13.04
N GLY A 125 0.55 1.75 12.27
CA GLY A 125 0.38 3.20 12.36
C GLY A 125 -0.43 3.68 11.18
N ILE A 126 -1.26 4.71 11.38
CA ILE A 126 -2.10 5.26 10.33
C ILE A 126 -2.10 6.78 10.39
N GLY A 127 -2.30 7.42 9.25
CA GLY A 127 -2.47 8.86 9.17
C GLY A 127 -1.24 9.66 8.76
N VAL A 128 -0.14 8.99 8.42
CA VAL A 128 1.05 9.70 7.94
C VAL A 128 0.77 10.28 6.56
N LEU A 129 0.80 11.61 6.44
CA LEU A 129 0.41 12.36 5.23
C LEU A 129 -0.99 11.97 4.73
N GLU A 130 -1.89 11.71 5.66
CA GLU A 130 -3.24 11.23 5.36
C GLU A 130 -3.94 12.05 4.30
N SER A 131 -3.91 13.36 4.43
CA SER A 131 -4.57 14.27 3.49
C SER A 131 -4.04 14.13 2.07
N LYS A 132 -2.72 14.04 1.91
CA LYS A 132 -2.09 13.86 0.60
C LYS A 132 -2.45 12.50 0.00
N CYS A 133 -2.46 11.46 0.83
CA CYS A 133 -2.82 10.11 0.38
C CYS A 133 -4.27 10.05 -0.09
N GLN A 134 -5.18 10.66 0.67
CA GLN A 134 -6.59 10.72 0.29
C GLN A 134 -6.80 11.50 -1.01
N LYS A 135 -6.14 12.66 -1.14
CA LYS A 135 -6.27 13.51 -2.31
C LYS A 135 -5.80 12.84 -3.58
N LEU A 136 -4.73 12.07 -3.51
CA LEU A 136 -4.19 11.37 -4.68
C LEU A 136 -5.26 10.48 -5.31
N ASN A 137 -5.91 9.65 -4.52
CA ASN A 137 -6.90 8.71 -5.06
C ASN A 137 -8.24 9.35 -5.35
N ARG A 138 -8.65 10.38 -4.61
CA ARG A 138 -9.86 11.14 -4.94
C ARG A 138 -9.75 11.81 -6.30
N ARG A 139 -8.61 12.43 -6.59
CA ARG A 139 -8.36 13.06 -7.88
C ARG A 139 -8.36 12.02 -9.00
N PHE A 140 -7.74 10.88 -8.76
CA PHE A 140 -7.70 9.78 -9.71
C PHE A 140 -9.10 9.30 -10.08
N PHE A 141 -9.92 8.98 -9.10
CA PHE A 141 -11.29 8.51 -9.34
C PHE A 141 -12.17 9.59 -9.96
N SER A 142 -12.07 10.82 -9.50
CA SER A 142 -12.82 11.94 -10.05
C SER A 142 -12.50 12.15 -11.53
N PHE A 143 -11.22 12.09 -11.90
CA PHE A 143 -10.77 12.22 -13.29
C PHE A 143 -11.39 11.15 -14.18
N HIS A 144 -11.37 9.90 -13.72
CA HIS A 144 -11.93 8.79 -14.50
C HIS A 144 -13.45 8.84 -14.59
N GLN A 145 -14.13 9.28 -13.54
CA GLN A 145 -15.59 9.46 -13.57
C GLN A 145 -15.99 10.51 -14.60
N LYS A 146 -15.26 11.60 -14.69
CA LYS A 146 -15.57 12.68 -15.64
C LYS A 146 -15.38 12.27 -17.10
N LYS A 147 -14.60 11.24 -17.36
CA LYS A 147 -14.38 10.72 -18.71
C LYS A 147 -15.46 9.77 -19.18
N ARG A 148 -16.37 9.34 -18.29
CA ARG A 148 -17.44 8.44 -18.67
C ARG A 148 -18.49 9.18 -19.48
N PRO A 149 -18.88 8.65 -20.67
CA PRO A 149 -20.06 9.15 -21.35
C PRO A 149 -21.28 8.78 -20.52
N TYR A 150 -22.18 9.68 -20.41
CA TYR A 150 -23.44 9.49 -19.67
C TYR A 150 -24.60 9.38 -20.62
#